data_cc145f562ee656945f1596df4eead437
#
_entry.id   cc145f562ee656945f1596df4eead437
#
_cell.length_a   1.000
_cell.length_b   1.000
_cell.length_c   1.000
_cell.angle_alpha   90.00
_cell.angle_beta   90.00
_cell.angle_gamma   90.00
#
_symmetry.space_group_name_H-M   'P 1'
#
loop_
_entity.id
_entity.type
_entity.pdbx_description
1 polymer ?
#
loop_
_entity_poly.entity_id
_entity_poly.type
_entity_poly.pdbx_seq_one_letter_code
_entity_poly.pdbx_strand_id
1 'polypeptide(L)'
;MSLLRLIPMLVLFGSAGCTAETEETAEPSPITWTECSQVIEDHPCDFTLKDQKGNDWTLYEHYGDVILLDFSTEWCGYCNLSAESIQGLADTYESHGVQVVTILLEDSYGNPGSVELAARWADRYGISAPVLAGSRDMISDDPTLGWPVSGFPRYYFINREMVLWHGQAGYNDDSLEAVLRAMLNIEG
;
A
#
# COMPACT_ATOMS: atom_id res chain seq x y z
N MET A 1 24.10 62.01 56.78
CA MET A 1 22.75 61.99 56.21
C MET A 1 22.74 60.95 55.11
N SER A 2 22.34 59.77 55.49
CA SER A 2 22.38 58.59 54.57
C SER A 2 20.96 58.23 54.19
N LEU A 3 20.65 58.38 52.91
CA LEU A 3 19.35 58.03 52.36
C LEU A 3 19.33 56.54 51.93
N LEU A 4 18.59 55.75 52.69
CA LEU A 4 18.34 54.34 52.45
C LEU A 4 17.26 54.21 51.35
N ARG A 5 17.65 53.73 50.14
CA ARG A 5 16.70 53.42 49.07
C ARG A 5 16.15 52.03 49.26
N LEU A 6 14.81 51.90 49.45
CA LEU A 6 14.07 50.67 49.39
C LEU A 6 13.88 50.26 47.92
N ILE A 7 14.30 49.06 47.60
CA ILE A 7 14.03 48.45 46.31
C ILE A 7 12.76 47.55 46.46
N PRO A 8 11.72 47.73 45.68
CA PRO A 8 10.57 46.79 45.73
C PRO A 8 10.92 45.47 45.04
N MET A 9 10.68 44.40 45.76
CA MET A 9 10.80 43.02 45.29
C MET A 9 9.63 42.69 44.38
N LEU A 10 9.92 42.57 43.09
CA LEU A 10 8.93 42.16 42.07
C LEU A 10 8.75 40.64 42.15
N VAL A 11 7.59 40.17 42.62
CA VAL A 11 7.22 38.78 42.62
C VAL A 11 6.68 38.42 41.24
N LEU A 12 7.43 37.65 40.45
CA LEU A 12 6.99 37.07 39.21
C LEU A 12 6.12 35.85 39.51
N PHE A 13 4.82 35.98 39.30
CA PHE A 13 3.90 34.84 39.22
C PHE A 13 4.14 34.12 37.89
N GLY A 14 4.81 32.96 37.94
CA GLY A 14 4.87 32.03 36.82
C GLY A 14 3.50 31.37 36.61
N SER A 15 2.83 31.71 35.54
CA SER A 15 1.65 30.98 35.08
C SER A 15 2.12 29.63 34.49
N ALA A 16 1.86 28.52 35.20
CA ALA A 16 1.95 27.17 34.66
C ALA A 16 0.82 27.00 33.62
N GLY A 17 1.18 27.12 32.36
CA GLY A 17 0.27 26.75 31.26
C GLY A 17 0.17 25.22 31.22
N CYS A 18 -0.97 24.68 31.64
CA CYS A 18 -1.39 23.32 31.25
C CYS A 18 -1.60 23.33 29.76
N THR A 19 -0.68 22.74 29.01
CA THR A 19 -0.96 22.29 27.65
C THR A 19 -1.88 21.07 27.77
N ALA A 20 -3.15 21.24 27.47
CA ALA A 20 -4.04 20.12 27.24
C ALA A 20 -3.53 19.42 25.98
N GLU A 21 -2.96 18.22 26.14
CA GLU A 21 -2.78 17.27 25.06
C GLU A 21 -4.20 16.91 24.61
N THR A 22 -4.58 17.37 23.42
CA THR A 22 -5.76 16.89 22.74
C THR A 22 -5.46 15.42 22.39
N GLU A 23 -6.06 14.48 23.12
CA GLU A 23 -6.17 13.11 22.66
C GLU A 23 -6.93 13.17 21.32
N GLU A 24 -6.19 12.97 20.23
CA GLU A 24 -6.76 12.73 18.92
C GLU A 24 -7.53 11.42 19.01
N THR A 25 -8.85 11.52 19.16
CA THR A 25 -9.73 10.35 19.13
C THR A 25 -9.65 9.79 17.72
N ALA A 26 -8.89 8.69 17.56
CA ALA A 26 -8.80 7.95 16.32
C ALA A 26 -10.24 7.60 15.88
N GLU A 27 -10.60 7.97 14.64
CA GLU A 27 -11.85 7.55 14.04
C GLU A 27 -11.94 6.02 14.09
N PRO A 28 -13.12 5.45 14.36
CA PRO A 28 -13.26 4.00 14.41
C PRO A 28 -12.87 3.39 13.07
N SER A 29 -12.04 2.33 13.10
CA SER A 29 -11.64 1.62 11.90
C SER A 29 -12.88 1.20 11.09
N PRO A 30 -12.90 1.42 9.78
CA PRO A 30 -13.98 0.92 8.93
C PRO A 30 -13.98 -0.62 8.81
N ILE A 31 -12.90 -1.28 9.25
CA ILE A 31 -12.72 -2.72 9.22
C ILE A 31 -13.53 -3.35 10.37
N THR A 32 -14.58 -4.08 10.04
CA THR A 32 -15.50 -4.67 11.00
C THR A 32 -15.54 -6.20 10.97
N TRP A 33 -14.91 -6.83 9.97
CA TRP A 33 -14.82 -8.29 9.87
C TRP A 33 -13.64 -8.83 10.68
N THR A 34 -13.76 -10.09 11.10
CA THR A 34 -12.75 -10.79 11.90
C THR A 34 -12.14 -11.98 11.17
N GLU A 35 -12.77 -12.40 10.08
CA GLU A 35 -12.29 -13.49 9.22
C GLU A 35 -11.85 -12.90 7.88
N CYS A 36 -10.81 -13.48 7.29
CA CYS A 36 -10.26 -13.05 6.00
C CYS A 36 -9.82 -14.27 5.19
N SER A 37 -9.85 -14.14 3.87
CA SER A 37 -9.28 -15.14 2.97
C SER A 37 -8.92 -14.51 1.62
N GLN A 38 -8.09 -15.17 0.82
CA GLN A 38 -7.75 -14.72 -0.53
C GLN A 38 -8.70 -15.34 -1.58
N VAL A 39 -9.92 -15.65 -1.20
CA VAL A 39 -10.99 -16.12 -2.08
C VAL A 39 -11.69 -14.92 -2.73
N ILE A 40 -12.03 -15.02 -4.02
CA ILE A 40 -12.83 -13.99 -4.69
C ILE A 40 -14.19 -13.85 -3.96
N GLU A 41 -14.63 -12.62 -3.76
CA GLU A 41 -15.80 -12.18 -3.00
C GLU A 41 -15.61 -12.14 -1.47
N ASP A 42 -14.45 -12.58 -0.95
CA ASP A 42 -14.10 -12.41 0.47
C ASP A 42 -13.27 -11.14 0.73
N HIS A 43 -13.10 -10.77 2.00
CA HIS A 43 -12.15 -9.76 2.42
C HIS A 43 -10.74 -10.36 2.47
N PRO A 44 -9.76 -9.83 1.71
CA PRO A 44 -8.39 -10.32 1.79
C PRO A 44 -7.79 -10.08 3.18
N CYS A 45 -6.90 -10.97 3.62
CA CYS A 45 -6.19 -10.77 4.87
C CYS A 45 -5.22 -9.58 4.77
N ASP A 46 -5.18 -8.78 5.82
CA ASP A 46 -4.28 -7.64 5.91
C ASP A 46 -2.81 -8.06 5.88
N PHE A 47 -1.98 -7.19 5.34
CA PHE A 47 -0.53 -7.34 5.40
C PHE A 47 0.15 -5.97 5.40
N THR A 48 1.34 -5.91 5.98
CA THR A 48 2.24 -4.75 5.92
C THR A 48 3.56 -5.17 5.30
N LEU A 49 4.00 -4.44 4.28
CA LEU A 49 5.29 -4.61 3.62
C LEU A 49 6.02 -3.27 3.53
N LYS A 50 7.34 -3.31 3.36
CA LYS A 50 8.13 -2.11 3.08
C LYS A 50 8.04 -1.75 1.59
N ASP A 51 7.82 -0.48 1.30
CA ASP A 51 7.89 0.07 -0.06
C ASP A 51 9.35 0.30 -0.50
N GLN A 52 9.55 0.75 -1.73
CA GLN A 52 10.84 1.09 -2.32
C GLN A 52 11.59 2.23 -1.61
N LYS A 53 10.94 2.96 -0.70
CA LYS A 53 11.51 4.04 0.12
C LYS A 53 11.76 3.61 1.57
N GLY A 54 11.38 2.37 1.93
CA GLY A 54 11.48 1.80 3.27
C GLY A 54 10.35 2.17 4.23
N ASN A 55 9.28 2.79 3.73
CA ASN A 55 8.08 3.06 4.52
C ASN A 55 7.21 1.81 4.62
N ASP A 56 6.40 1.70 5.66
CA ASP A 56 5.36 0.68 5.75
C ASP A 56 4.21 1.03 4.79
N TRP A 57 3.72 0.02 4.10
CA TRP A 57 2.50 0.03 3.32
C TRP A 57 1.59 -1.09 3.82
N THR A 58 0.41 -0.75 4.31
CA THR A 58 -0.54 -1.67 4.93
C THR A 58 -1.81 -1.71 4.10
N LEU A 59 -2.27 -2.91 3.71
CA LEU A 59 -3.42 -3.06 2.81
C LEU A 59 -4.68 -2.36 3.35
N TYR A 60 -4.99 -2.55 4.63
CA TYR A 60 -6.23 -2.03 5.21
C TYR A 60 -6.25 -0.51 5.43
N GLU A 61 -5.09 0.16 5.39
CA GLU A 61 -5.01 1.62 5.40
C GLU A 61 -5.57 2.25 4.11
N HIS A 62 -5.72 1.44 3.05
CA HIS A 62 -6.29 1.84 1.76
C HIS A 62 -7.78 1.46 1.62
N TYR A 63 -8.49 1.24 2.72
CA TYR A 63 -9.94 1.08 2.67
C TYR A 63 -10.62 2.29 2.04
N GLY A 64 -11.48 2.06 1.06
CA GLY A 64 -12.12 3.13 0.28
C GLY A 64 -11.50 3.37 -1.10
N ASP A 65 -10.29 2.87 -1.34
CA ASP A 65 -9.66 2.86 -2.66
C ASP A 65 -10.00 1.57 -3.44
N VAL A 66 -9.90 1.64 -4.75
CA VAL A 66 -9.76 0.45 -5.61
C VAL A 66 -8.28 0.09 -5.65
N ILE A 67 -7.92 -1.16 -5.39
CA ILE A 67 -6.52 -1.58 -5.33
C ILE A 67 -6.25 -2.62 -6.40
N LEU A 68 -5.22 -2.40 -7.21
CA LEU A 68 -4.62 -3.40 -8.09
C LEU A 68 -3.30 -3.87 -7.49
N LEU A 69 -3.24 -5.12 -7.03
CA LEU A 69 -2.02 -5.79 -6.61
C LEU A 69 -1.41 -6.56 -7.78
N ASP A 70 -0.15 -6.27 -8.12
CA ASP A 70 0.68 -6.98 -9.09
C ASP A 70 1.73 -7.82 -8.37
N PHE A 71 1.52 -9.14 -8.30
CA PHE A 71 2.51 -10.09 -7.79
C PHE A 71 3.51 -10.43 -8.89
N SER A 72 4.73 -9.97 -8.73
CA SER A 72 5.81 -10.05 -9.71
C SER A 72 7.10 -10.61 -9.13
N THR A 73 8.03 -10.98 -10.01
CA THR A 73 9.40 -11.39 -9.67
C THR A 73 10.39 -10.76 -10.66
N GLU A 74 11.65 -10.51 -10.23
CA GLU A 74 12.66 -9.87 -11.07
C GLU A 74 13.04 -10.70 -12.31
N TRP A 75 13.03 -12.01 -12.22
CA TRP A 75 13.40 -12.93 -13.30
C TRP A 75 12.29 -13.17 -14.35
N CYS A 76 11.05 -12.75 -14.06
CA CYS A 76 9.90 -13.02 -14.91
C CYS A 76 9.85 -12.05 -16.10
N GLY A 77 9.98 -12.51 -17.32
CA GLY A 77 9.97 -11.68 -18.52
C GLY A 77 8.67 -10.91 -18.73
N TYR A 78 7.51 -11.54 -18.47
CA TYR A 78 6.21 -10.86 -18.56
C TYR A 78 5.97 -9.84 -17.45
N CYS A 79 6.58 -10.04 -16.27
CA CYS A 79 6.56 -9.05 -15.19
C CYS A 79 7.37 -7.80 -15.57
N ASN A 80 8.51 -7.99 -16.25
CA ASN A 80 9.30 -6.88 -16.76
C ASN A 80 8.53 -6.08 -17.83
N LEU A 81 7.77 -6.75 -18.71
CA LEU A 81 6.90 -6.07 -19.68
C LEU A 81 5.75 -5.32 -19.00
N SER A 82 5.13 -5.93 -17.99
CA SER A 82 4.08 -5.26 -17.20
C SER A 82 4.61 -4.01 -16.51
N ALA A 83 5.81 -4.05 -15.94
CA ALA A 83 6.40 -2.93 -15.24
C ALA A 83 6.59 -1.68 -16.12
N GLU A 84 6.75 -1.85 -17.44
CA GLU A 84 6.86 -0.73 -18.40
C GLU A 84 5.56 0.09 -18.50
N SER A 85 4.39 -0.50 -18.19
CA SER A 85 3.08 0.15 -18.31
C SER A 85 2.42 0.48 -16.96
N ILE A 86 2.87 -0.14 -15.87
CA ILE A 86 2.24 -0.01 -14.55
C ILE A 86 2.15 1.45 -14.06
N GLN A 87 3.19 2.27 -14.31
CA GLN A 87 3.14 3.68 -13.92
C GLN A 87 2.10 4.46 -14.71
N GLY A 88 1.97 4.19 -16.03
CA GLY A 88 0.94 4.82 -16.87
C GLY A 88 -0.47 4.47 -16.39
N LEU A 89 -0.67 3.23 -15.95
CA LEU A 89 -1.94 2.80 -15.37
C LEU A 89 -2.22 3.52 -14.04
N ALA A 90 -1.21 3.61 -13.17
CA ALA A 90 -1.32 4.35 -11.90
C ALA A 90 -1.67 5.83 -12.15
N ASP A 91 -0.94 6.52 -13.03
CA ASP A 91 -1.16 7.93 -13.36
C ASP A 91 -2.57 8.18 -13.93
N THR A 92 -3.06 7.25 -14.75
CA THR A 92 -4.38 7.37 -15.39
C THR A 92 -5.51 7.27 -14.38
N TYR A 93 -5.38 6.40 -13.39
CA TYR A 93 -6.47 6.05 -12.48
C TYR A 93 -6.32 6.59 -11.05
N GLU A 94 -5.19 7.25 -10.69
CA GLU A 94 -4.97 7.85 -9.38
C GLU A 94 -6.13 8.80 -8.96
N SER A 95 -6.53 9.70 -9.87
CA SER A 95 -7.62 10.65 -9.61
C SER A 95 -8.99 9.99 -9.41
N HIS A 96 -9.13 8.72 -9.73
CA HIS A 96 -10.33 7.91 -9.52
C HIS A 96 -10.25 7.10 -8.20
N GLY A 97 -9.21 7.30 -7.38
CA GLY A 97 -9.00 6.57 -6.14
C GLY A 97 -8.58 5.12 -6.42
N VAL A 98 -7.67 4.90 -7.36
CA VAL A 98 -7.05 3.61 -7.62
C VAL A 98 -5.62 3.63 -7.09
N GLN A 99 -5.27 2.62 -6.30
CA GLN A 99 -3.91 2.30 -5.88
C GLN A 99 -3.39 1.15 -6.75
N VAL A 100 -2.34 1.40 -7.52
CA VAL A 100 -1.62 0.36 -8.25
C VAL A 100 -0.35 0.02 -7.48
N VAL A 101 -0.18 -1.26 -7.10
CA VAL A 101 0.85 -1.70 -6.16
C VAL A 101 1.54 -2.93 -6.71
N THR A 102 2.85 -2.87 -6.93
CA THR A 102 3.66 -4.04 -7.30
C THR A 102 4.24 -4.70 -6.05
N ILE A 103 4.09 -6.00 -5.91
CA ILE A 103 4.69 -6.82 -4.85
C ILE A 103 5.77 -7.69 -5.47
N LEU A 104 7.05 -7.36 -5.23
CA LEU A 104 8.18 -8.16 -5.70
C LEU A 104 8.48 -9.27 -4.71
N LEU A 105 8.21 -10.52 -5.10
CA LEU A 105 8.35 -11.68 -4.23
C LEU A 105 9.77 -12.20 -4.14
N GLU A 106 10.57 -12.06 -5.21
CA GLU A 106 11.96 -12.51 -5.23
C GLU A 106 12.79 -11.85 -6.32
N ASP A 107 14.10 -11.85 -6.11
CA ASP A 107 15.10 -11.41 -7.08
C ASP A 107 15.41 -12.49 -8.14
N SER A 108 16.36 -12.19 -9.04
CA SER A 108 16.81 -13.11 -10.10
C SER A 108 17.57 -14.34 -9.60
N TYR A 109 17.92 -14.40 -8.31
CA TYR A 109 18.60 -15.51 -7.66
C TYR A 109 17.67 -16.32 -6.74
N GLY A 110 16.40 -15.94 -6.63
CA GLY A 110 15.41 -16.57 -5.76
C GLY A 110 15.47 -16.12 -4.31
N ASN A 111 16.17 -15.02 -3.99
CA ASN A 111 16.09 -14.42 -2.66
C ASN A 111 14.80 -13.64 -2.50
N PRO A 112 14.23 -13.57 -1.29
CA PRO A 112 13.03 -12.76 -1.00
C PRO A 112 13.21 -11.31 -1.45
N GLY A 113 12.09 -10.65 -1.78
CA GLY A 113 12.05 -9.22 -2.08
C GLY A 113 12.65 -8.41 -0.94
N SER A 114 13.30 -7.31 -1.30
CA SER A 114 13.89 -6.36 -0.36
C SER A 114 13.62 -4.93 -0.78
N VAL A 115 13.80 -3.98 0.13
CA VAL A 115 13.68 -2.55 -0.17
C VAL A 115 14.61 -2.13 -1.31
N GLU A 116 15.84 -2.68 -1.33
CA GLU A 116 16.83 -2.40 -2.37
C GLU A 116 16.40 -2.98 -3.72
N LEU A 117 15.78 -4.16 -3.75
CA LEU A 117 15.20 -4.73 -4.97
C LEU A 117 14.04 -3.88 -5.47
N ALA A 118 13.12 -3.52 -4.57
CA ALA A 118 11.98 -2.67 -4.89
C ALA A 118 12.41 -1.30 -5.43
N ALA A 119 13.44 -0.68 -4.83
CA ALA A 119 14.00 0.58 -5.30
C ALA A 119 14.63 0.45 -6.70
N ARG A 120 15.45 -0.59 -6.94
CA ARG A 120 16.03 -0.83 -8.28
C ARG A 120 14.97 -1.10 -9.35
N TRP A 121 13.89 -1.80 -8.99
CA TRP A 121 12.77 -2.05 -9.90
C TRP A 121 12.05 -0.76 -10.24
N ALA A 122 11.70 0.04 -9.22
CA ALA A 122 11.05 1.33 -9.40
C ALA A 122 11.89 2.28 -10.27
N ASP A 123 13.19 2.39 -10.00
CA ASP A 123 14.11 3.21 -10.79
C ASP A 123 14.22 2.74 -12.25
N ARG A 124 14.31 1.42 -12.46
CA ARG A 124 14.44 0.83 -13.80
C ARG A 124 13.27 1.16 -14.71
N TYR A 125 12.05 1.13 -14.17
CA TYR A 125 10.82 1.30 -14.95
C TYR A 125 10.15 2.67 -14.74
N GLY A 126 10.78 3.57 -13.96
CA GLY A 126 10.23 4.89 -13.67
C GLY A 126 8.95 4.85 -12.85
N ILE A 127 8.81 3.87 -11.96
CA ILE A 127 7.61 3.67 -11.13
C ILE A 127 7.69 4.52 -9.88
N SER A 128 6.73 5.43 -9.69
CA SER A 128 6.53 6.21 -8.46
C SER A 128 5.45 5.62 -7.55
N ALA A 129 4.55 4.81 -8.11
CA ALA A 129 3.58 4.01 -7.37
C ALA A 129 4.29 3.02 -6.42
N PRO A 130 3.61 2.50 -5.38
CA PRO A 130 4.23 1.58 -4.44
C PRO A 130 4.78 0.31 -5.08
N VAL A 131 6.07 0.02 -4.81
CA VAL A 131 6.73 -1.25 -5.13
C VAL A 131 7.18 -1.87 -3.81
N LEU A 132 6.58 -2.99 -3.43
CA LEU A 132 6.71 -3.57 -2.10
C LEU A 132 7.69 -4.75 -2.09
N ALA A 133 8.44 -4.87 -1.00
CA ALA A 133 9.34 -5.99 -0.71
C ALA A 133 8.54 -7.16 -0.13
N GLY A 134 8.09 -8.07 -0.99
CA GLY A 134 7.35 -9.27 -0.62
C GLY A 134 8.23 -10.52 -0.48
N SER A 135 7.61 -11.66 -0.25
CA SER A 135 8.27 -12.96 -0.26
C SER A 135 7.32 -14.06 -0.72
N ARG A 136 7.86 -15.25 -1.04
CA ARG A 136 7.02 -16.41 -1.36
C ARG A 136 6.17 -16.91 -0.20
N ASP A 137 6.45 -16.50 1.03
CA ASP A 137 5.62 -16.82 2.20
C ASP A 137 4.22 -16.19 2.12
N MET A 138 4.05 -15.19 1.24
CA MET A 138 2.74 -14.58 0.98
C MET A 138 1.84 -15.43 0.10
N ILE A 139 2.37 -16.43 -0.61
CA ILE A 139 1.63 -17.20 -1.60
C ILE A 139 1.33 -18.62 -1.14
N SER A 140 0.15 -19.13 -1.48
CA SER A 140 -0.29 -20.49 -1.19
C SER A 140 -1.32 -20.94 -2.23
N ASP A 141 -1.38 -22.24 -2.53
CA ASP A 141 -2.49 -22.80 -3.31
C ASP A 141 -3.78 -22.84 -2.51
N ASP A 142 -3.69 -22.81 -1.16
CA ASP A 142 -4.83 -22.67 -0.26
C ASP A 142 -5.06 -21.18 0.03
N PRO A 143 -6.18 -20.59 -0.45
CA PRO A 143 -6.46 -19.16 -0.31
C PRO A 143 -6.75 -18.71 1.12
N THR A 144 -6.89 -19.64 2.07
CA THR A 144 -7.01 -19.32 3.50
C THR A 144 -5.65 -19.15 4.18
N LEU A 145 -4.56 -19.56 3.51
CA LEU A 145 -3.18 -19.51 4.01
C LEU A 145 -2.31 -18.46 3.28
N GLY A 146 -2.73 -18.00 2.11
CA GLY A 146 -1.98 -17.03 1.32
C GLY A 146 -2.61 -16.75 -0.05
N TRP A 147 -1.94 -15.94 -0.85
CA TRP A 147 -2.42 -15.57 -2.18
C TRP A 147 -2.22 -16.71 -3.18
N PRO A 148 -3.26 -17.15 -3.92
CA PRO A 148 -3.12 -18.18 -4.95
C PRO A 148 -2.36 -17.65 -6.19
N VAL A 149 -1.06 -17.88 -6.25
CA VAL A 149 -0.19 -17.45 -7.36
C VAL A 149 0.44 -18.66 -8.02
N SER A 150 -0.15 -19.15 -9.11
CA SER A 150 0.33 -20.29 -9.89
C SER A 150 1.30 -19.90 -11.02
N GLY A 151 1.52 -18.62 -11.25
CA GLY A 151 2.42 -18.08 -12.28
C GLY A 151 2.46 -16.55 -12.21
N PHE A 152 3.47 -15.96 -12.87
CA PHE A 152 3.74 -14.53 -12.81
C PHE A 152 3.63 -13.88 -14.21
N PRO A 153 3.19 -12.58 -14.28
CA PRO A 153 2.60 -11.81 -13.16
C PRO A 153 1.22 -12.35 -12.79
N ARG A 154 0.81 -12.12 -11.55
CA ARG A 154 -0.53 -12.41 -11.06
C ARG A 154 -1.14 -11.15 -10.48
N TYR A 155 -2.33 -10.79 -10.94
CA TYR A 155 -3.03 -9.60 -10.51
C TYR A 155 -4.24 -9.94 -9.66
N TYR A 156 -4.49 -9.08 -8.65
CA TYR A 156 -5.70 -9.10 -7.87
C TYR A 156 -6.27 -7.70 -7.77
N PHE A 157 -7.57 -7.61 -7.90
CA PHE A 157 -8.33 -6.37 -7.85
C PHE A 157 -9.22 -6.39 -6.62
N ILE A 158 -9.08 -5.37 -5.77
CA ILE A 158 -9.83 -5.21 -4.53
C ILE A 158 -10.69 -3.95 -4.68
N ASN A 159 -11.96 -4.05 -4.31
CA ASN A 159 -12.88 -2.92 -4.41
C ASN A 159 -12.81 -2.00 -3.18
N ARG A 160 -13.57 -0.90 -3.19
CA ARG A 160 -13.59 0.11 -2.12
C ARG A 160 -14.06 -0.43 -0.77
N GLU A 161 -14.86 -1.48 -0.77
CA GLU A 161 -15.32 -2.18 0.43
C GLU A 161 -14.31 -3.20 0.94
N MET A 162 -13.06 -3.18 0.41
CA MET A 162 -12.00 -4.14 0.71
C MET A 162 -12.45 -5.59 0.44
N VAL A 163 -13.14 -5.83 -0.66
CA VAL A 163 -13.52 -7.17 -1.13
C VAL A 163 -12.66 -7.55 -2.35
N LEU A 164 -12.12 -8.75 -2.35
CA LEU A 164 -11.37 -9.30 -3.46
C LEU A 164 -12.31 -9.57 -4.65
N TRP A 165 -12.30 -8.65 -5.62
CA TRP A 165 -13.30 -8.60 -6.68
C TRP A 165 -12.96 -9.48 -7.90
N HIS A 166 -11.65 -9.54 -8.27
CA HIS A 166 -11.19 -10.27 -9.44
C HIS A 166 -9.74 -10.71 -9.29
N GLY A 167 -9.38 -11.78 -10.01
CA GLY A 167 -8.00 -12.25 -10.11
C GLY A 167 -7.63 -12.63 -11.54
N GLN A 168 -6.49 -12.15 -12.06
CA GLN A 168 -6.02 -12.40 -13.42
C GLN A 168 -4.59 -12.93 -13.42
N ALA A 169 -4.32 -13.97 -14.21
CA ALA A 169 -2.98 -14.48 -14.46
C ALA A 169 -2.43 -13.99 -15.80
N GLY A 170 -1.13 -13.71 -15.84
CA GLY A 170 -0.45 -13.23 -17.03
C GLY A 170 -0.73 -11.77 -17.39
N TYR A 171 0.21 -11.16 -18.11
CA TYR A 171 0.16 -9.75 -18.47
C TYR A 171 -0.65 -9.52 -19.75
N ASN A 172 -1.59 -8.60 -19.67
CA ASN A 172 -2.33 -8.03 -20.80
C ASN A 172 -2.87 -6.66 -20.37
N ASP A 173 -2.34 -5.58 -20.92
CA ASP A 173 -2.66 -4.20 -20.57
C ASP A 173 -4.15 -3.87 -20.77
N ASP A 174 -4.67 -4.19 -21.95
CA ASP A 174 -6.09 -3.92 -22.29
C ASP A 174 -7.04 -4.60 -21.28
N SER A 175 -6.66 -5.80 -20.83
CA SER A 175 -7.44 -6.56 -19.85
C SER A 175 -7.39 -5.93 -18.45
N LEU A 176 -6.22 -5.48 -18.00
CA LEU A 176 -6.07 -4.79 -16.71
C LEU A 176 -6.89 -3.51 -16.70
N GLU A 177 -6.78 -2.72 -17.75
CA GLU A 177 -7.55 -1.49 -17.91
C GLU A 177 -9.06 -1.77 -17.96
N ALA A 178 -9.50 -2.76 -18.72
CA ALA A 178 -10.92 -3.11 -18.82
C ALA A 178 -11.52 -3.49 -17.45
N VAL A 179 -10.77 -4.22 -16.61
CA VAL A 179 -11.21 -4.57 -15.26
C VAL A 179 -11.32 -3.32 -14.38
N LEU A 180 -10.32 -2.43 -14.39
CA LEU A 180 -10.38 -1.17 -13.61
C LEU A 180 -11.56 -0.30 -14.04
N ARG A 181 -11.79 -0.15 -15.36
CA ARG A 181 -12.92 0.62 -15.89
C ARG A 181 -14.26 0.04 -15.43
N ALA A 182 -14.39 -1.30 -15.46
CA ALA A 182 -15.59 -1.98 -14.97
C ALA A 182 -15.84 -1.72 -13.46
N MET A 183 -14.79 -1.79 -12.63
CA MET A 183 -14.89 -1.51 -11.20
C MET A 183 -15.26 -0.07 -10.89
N LEU A 184 -14.81 0.88 -11.73
CA LEU A 184 -15.07 2.30 -11.58
C LEU A 184 -16.36 2.77 -12.25
N ASN A 185 -17.08 1.89 -12.97
CA ASN A 185 -18.25 2.21 -13.81
C ASN A 185 -17.94 3.29 -14.86
N ILE A 186 -16.74 3.28 -15.44
CA ILE A 186 -16.31 4.20 -16.50
C ILE A 186 -16.62 3.53 -17.85
N GLU A 187 -17.57 4.11 -18.60
CA GLU A 187 -17.87 3.67 -19.97
C GLU A 187 -16.70 4.01 -20.91
N GLY A 188 -16.47 3.15 -21.93
CA GLY A 188 -15.40 3.29 -22.91
C GLY A 188 -15.73 4.29 -24.03
#